data_eafc4afbcdb48990f6043c656ede7328
#
_entry.id   eafc4afbcdb48990f6043c656ede7328
#
_cell.length_a   1.000
_cell.length_b   1.000
_cell.length_c   1.000
_cell.angle_alpha   90.00
_cell.angle_beta   90.00
_cell.angle_gamma   90.00
#
_symmetry.space_group_name_H-M   'P 1'
#
loop_
_entity.id
_entity.type
_entity.pdbx_description
1 polymer ?
#
loop_
_entity_poly.entity_id
_entity_poly.type
_entity_poly.pdbx_seq_one_letter_code
_entity_poly.pdbx_strand_id
1 'polypeptide(L)'
;MDLEKEILDSLEGQTEEQILASLHRLDAKQEDIYDKLWKKCKDDLHFWVFHYAHAVNLHMEAIVDKGKTAPDESVDLFPDFPHVRLVLDALKDPKNILIDKSRDMMCTWSLCAIFCHDLIFQEAAPLLMASRRFDDVDDGGEDSTTDSLLGRVRFIYENLPEWQKSRAPLRIKTGLMRNKKTEAYIAGIKAVRHTGRGGKYRRAVADEFGHWPYGEANLESMKYACQRGLILLSTPPREGRNHCFGRLATDTNKLMDHLSLHWTLHPLRGEEWYEHAIDGMTPEQIARELEISYSGAVEGRIYGSFDEEVHLVEGLEYNPKLPLYTTHDHGVNEETCVFFQIDRDDTWYIVDEYQGGKNSTSGAITVWDNCEALVDMLNDDPYNLIRVQNGIAGLAGSYGDPAGKVENIILQTRRSDDNKTTSYHAVYNQHNIKIRSKYSKWLDGVQILNDRFKRRKIFISKNKCPSVWEAFIHYRRARNPKDDPKQPYTDSPVKDWTNHWMDAVRYFAIGRTTLAAARGGSQAKYRQEYRPSGRTGCMYPTMVRMGNK
;
A
#
# COMPACT_ATOMS: atom_id res chain seq x y z
N MET A 1 35.50 -19.68 35.94
CA MET A 1 35.87 -20.20 37.28
C MET A 1 36.54 -21.57 37.22
N ASP A 2 36.07 -22.55 36.50
CA ASP A 2 36.72 -23.86 36.43
C ASP A 2 37.99 -23.85 35.56
N LEU A 3 38.00 -23.11 34.45
CA LEU A 3 39.17 -23.00 33.56
C LEU A 3 40.36 -22.24 34.19
N GLU A 4 40.07 -21.17 34.95
CA GLU A 4 41.09 -20.40 35.66
C GLU A 4 41.77 -21.24 36.78
N LYS A 5 41.00 -22.09 37.45
CA LYS A 5 41.51 -22.97 38.50
C LYS A 5 42.33 -24.11 37.90
N GLU A 6 41.89 -24.70 36.77
CA GLU A 6 42.65 -25.70 36.03
C GLU A 6 43.99 -25.16 35.49
N ILE A 7 43.99 -23.88 35.05
CA ILE A 7 45.21 -23.19 34.60
C ILE A 7 46.17 -22.94 35.78
N LEU A 8 45.66 -22.45 36.91
CA LEU A 8 46.50 -22.21 38.13
C LEU A 8 47.05 -23.49 38.66
N ASP A 9 46.28 -24.55 38.74
CA ASP A 9 46.73 -25.87 39.19
C ASP A 9 47.80 -26.51 38.25
N SER A 10 47.79 -26.18 36.96
CA SER A 10 48.72 -26.64 35.95
C SER A 10 50.09 -25.91 35.97
N LEU A 11 50.18 -24.77 36.65
CA LEU A 11 51.36 -23.91 36.70
C LEU A 11 52.24 -24.15 37.95
N GLU A 12 51.70 -24.87 38.94
CA GLU A 12 52.52 -25.21 40.15
C GLU A 12 53.75 -26.09 39.81
N GLY A 13 54.95 -25.60 40.10
CA GLY A 13 56.21 -26.32 39.89
C GLY A 13 56.85 -26.12 38.51
N GLN A 14 56.35 -25.26 37.65
CA GLN A 14 56.96 -24.93 36.35
C GLN A 14 57.96 -23.76 36.45
N THR A 15 59.02 -23.78 35.61
CA THR A 15 59.94 -22.65 35.46
C THR A 15 59.25 -21.49 34.70
N GLU A 16 59.77 -20.27 34.87
CA GLU A 16 59.25 -19.07 34.22
C GLU A 16 59.18 -19.21 32.69
N GLU A 17 60.14 -19.85 32.03
CA GLU A 17 60.16 -20.18 30.63
C GLU A 17 59.02 -21.17 30.21
N GLN A 18 58.78 -22.16 31.08
CA GLN A 18 57.70 -23.15 30.85
C GLN A 18 56.33 -22.53 31.02
N ILE A 19 56.18 -21.61 31.97
CA ILE A 19 54.94 -20.84 32.17
C ILE A 19 54.67 -19.96 30.95
N LEU A 20 55.62 -19.19 30.45
CA LEU A 20 55.54 -18.36 29.28
C LEU A 20 55.17 -19.18 28.00
N ALA A 21 55.83 -20.34 27.81
CA ALA A 21 55.56 -21.23 26.70
C ALA A 21 54.10 -21.82 26.76
N SER A 22 53.58 -22.07 27.96
CA SER A 22 52.22 -22.56 28.18
C SER A 22 51.18 -21.48 27.94
N LEU A 23 51.46 -20.25 28.38
CA LEU A 23 50.60 -19.08 28.08
C LEU A 23 50.53 -18.81 26.58
N HIS A 24 51.65 -18.82 25.87
CA HIS A 24 51.66 -18.68 24.40
C HIS A 24 50.88 -19.79 23.67
N ARG A 25 50.89 -21.02 24.19
CA ARG A 25 50.09 -22.12 23.62
C ARG A 25 48.61 -21.97 23.93
N LEU A 26 48.23 -21.43 25.07
CA LEU A 26 46.86 -21.13 25.45
C LEU A 26 46.32 -19.98 24.58
N ASP A 27 47.08 -18.91 24.40
CA ASP A 27 46.75 -17.80 23.53
C ASP A 27 46.53 -18.27 22.07
N ALA A 28 47.45 -19.14 21.56
CA ALA A 28 47.30 -19.70 20.22
C ALA A 28 46.06 -20.59 20.06
N LYS A 29 45.69 -21.38 21.08
CA LYS A 29 44.45 -22.18 21.07
C LYS A 29 43.20 -21.29 21.14
N GLN A 30 43.25 -20.23 21.91
CA GLN A 30 42.17 -19.28 22.05
C GLN A 30 41.93 -18.52 20.74
N GLU A 31 43.02 -18.12 20.05
CA GLU A 31 42.95 -17.48 18.72
C GLU A 31 42.31 -18.41 17.68
N ASP A 32 42.69 -19.71 17.64
CA ASP A 32 42.07 -20.69 16.72
C ASP A 32 40.58 -20.88 17.00
N ILE A 33 40.15 -20.84 18.25
CA ILE A 33 38.75 -20.89 18.64
C ILE A 33 38.01 -19.65 18.13
N TYR A 34 38.56 -18.45 18.34
CA TYR A 34 37.96 -17.20 17.88
C TYR A 34 37.92 -17.09 16.35
N ASP A 35 38.88 -17.64 15.62
CA ASP A 35 38.86 -17.71 14.16
C ASP A 35 37.71 -18.59 13.65
N LYS A 36 37.51 -19.75 14.29
CA LYS A 36 36.40 -20.66 13.97
C LYS A 36 35.06 -20.02 14.28
N LEU A 37 34.94 -19.35 15.44
CA LEU A 37 33.72 -18.63 15.82
C LEU A 37 33.46 -17.46 14.88
N TRP A 38 34.47 -16.69 14.48
CA TRP A 38 34.37 -15.59 13.52
C TRP A 38 33.85 -16.09 12.20
N LYS A 39 34.39 -17.19 11.68
CA LYS A 39 33.92 -17.82 10.46
C LYS A 39 32.46 -18.28 10.59
N LYS A 40 32.13 -18.95 11.70
CA LYS A 40 30.76 -19.40 11.97
C LYS A 40 29.77 -18.21 12.00
N CYS A 41 30.11 -17.13 12.70
CA CYS A 41 29.31 -15.92 12.76
C CYS A 41 29.12 -15.25 11.39
N LYS A 42 30.20 -15.23 10.59
CA LYS A 42 30.16 -14.69 9.22
C LYS A 42 29.26 -15.49 8.29
N ASP A 43 29.33 -16.81 8.37
CA ASP A 43 28.66 -17.72 7.44
C ASP A 43 27.22 -18.04 7.87
N ASP A 44 26.87 -17.84 9.15
CA ASP A 44 25.57 -18.16 9.72
C ASP A 44 24.97 -16.97 10.46
N LEU A 45 24.12 -16.22 9.73
CA LEU A 45 23.45 -15.03 10.26
C LEU A 45 22.57 -15.37 11.48
N HIS A 46 21.83 -16.48 11.47
CA HIS A 46 20.97 -16.89 12.58
C HIS A 46 21.79 -17.17 13.83
N PHE A 47 22.89 -17.91 13.66
CA PHE A 47 23.81 -18.18 14.78
C PHE A 47 24.31 -16.87 15.38
N TRP A 48 24.76 -15.91 14.55
CA TRP A 48 25.27 -14.64 15.05
C TRP A 48 24.18 -13.82 15.75
N VAL A 49 22.97 -13.71 15.14
CA VAL A 49 21.88 -12.90 15.71
C VAL A 49 21.43 -13.46 17.06
N PHE A 50 21.16 -14.76 17.15
CA PHE A 50 20.59 -15.34 18.37
C PHE A 50 21.57 -15.59 19.50
N HIS A 51 22.90 -15.54 19.24
CA HIS A 51 23.91 -15.77 20.27
C HIS A 51 24.75 -14.55 20.64
N TYR A 52 24.72 -13.50 19.82
CA TYR A 52 25.57 -12.31 20.04
C TYR A 52 24.84 -10.97 19.89
N ALA A 53 23.83 -10.86 19.06
CA ALA A 53 23.13 -9.60 18.92
C ALA A 53 22.13 -9.38 20.08
N HIS A 54 22.12 -8.15 20.60
CA HIS A 54 21.23 -7.74 21.67
C HIS A 54 20.18 -6.74 21.16
N ALA A 55 19.01 -6.75 21.77
CA ALA A 55 17.94 -5.80 21.51
C ALA A 55 17.35 -5.29 22.83
N VAL A 56 16.77 -4.09 22.80
CA VAL A 56 15.97 -3.59 23.91
C VAL A 56 14.54 -4.11 23.76
N ASN A 57 14.06 -4.77 24.78
CA ASN A 57 12.78 -5.47 24.76
C ASN A 57 11.74 -4.75 25.63
N LEU A 58 11.33 -3.55 25.22
CA LEU A 58 10.44 -2.66 25.97
C LEU A 58 9.02 -3.20 26.22
N HIS A 59 8.58 -4.26 25.51
CA HIS A 59 7.16 -4.66 25.52
C HIS A 59 6.90 -6.10 25.99
N MET A 60 7.93 -6.90 26.22
CA MET A 60 7.77 -8.32 26.56
C MET A 60 7.31 -8.54 28.01
N GLU A 61 7.76 -7.71 28.96
CA GLU A 61 7.46 -7.91 30.37
C GLU A 61 6.08 -7.38 30.79
N ALA A 62 5.56 -6.35 30.13
CA ALA A 62 4.23 -5.79 30.43
C ALA A 62 3.08 -6.78 30.20
N ILE A 63 3.31 -7.83 29.38
CA ILE A 63 2.31 -8.84 29.04
C ILE A 63 2.33 -10.01 30.01
N VAL A 64 3.49 -10.31 30.61
CA VAL A 64 3.70 -11.52 31.43
C VAL A 64 3.39 -11.29 32.91
N ASP A 65 3.45 -10.06 33.40
CA ASP A 65 3.33 -9.81 34.86
C ASP A 65 2.34 -8.67 35.18
N LYS A 66 1.09 -9.02 35.43
CA LYS A 66 0.01 -8.10 35.83
C LYS A 66 0.24 -7.40 37.19
N GLY A 67 1.48 -7.38 37.72
CA GLY A 67 1.77 -6.87 39.07
C GLY A 67 3.02 -6.03 39.24
N LYS A 68 3.80 -5.76 38.20
CA LYS A 68 5.05 -4.97 38.34
C LYS A 68 4.99 -3.63 37.61
N THR A 69 5.42 -2.61 38.34
CA THR A 69 5.71 -1.25 37.87
C THR A 69 6.71 -1.26 36.70
N ALA A 70 6.54 -0.35 35.76
CA ALA A 70 7.29 -0.02 34.57
C ALA A 70 8.49 -0.94 34.19
N PRO A 71 8.54 -1.47 32.97
CA PRO A 71 9.62 -2.37 32.57
C PRO A 71 10.96 -1.65 32.74
N ASP A 72 11.85 -2.27 33.51
CA ASP A 72 13.26 -1.99 33.40
C ASP A 72 13.66 -2.29 31.95
N GLU A 73 14.38 -1.39 31.27
CA GLU A 73 14.85 -1.61 29.91
C GLU A 73 15.77 -2.83 29.88
N SER A 74 15.20 -4.02 29.74
CA SER A 74 15.99 -5.23 29.71
C SER A 74 16.72 -5.34 28.39
N VAL A 75 18.04 -5.41 28.47
CA VAL A 75 18.92 -5.70 27.35
C VAL A 75 19.07 -7.21 27.26
N ASP A 76 18.44 -7.80 26.27
CA ASP A 76 18.44 -9.24 26.07
C ASP A 76 18.96 -9.63 24.69
N LEU A 77 19.39 -10.88 24.54
CA LEU A 77 19.65 -11.45 23.22
C LEU A 77 18.39 -11.41 22.36
N PHE A 78 18.58 -11.35 21.07
CA PHE A 78 17.45 -11.42 20.15
C PHE A 78 16.57 -12.63 20.43
N PRO A 79 15.25 -12.45 20.57
CA PRO A 79 14.33 -13.57 20.79
C PRO A 79 14.25 -14.44 19.54
N ASP A 80 14.35 -15.74 19.74
CA ASP A 80 14.21 -16.73 18.67
C ASP A 80 12.73 -16.97 18.32
N PHE A 81 12.10 -15.94 17.71
CA PHE A 81 10.69 -16.01 17.32
C PHE A 81 10.54 -16.37 15.84
N PRO A 82 9.44 -17.07 15.46
CA PRO A 82 9.20 -17.47 14.07
C PRO A 82 9.22 -16.31 13.09
N HIS A 83 8.61 -15.16 13.43
CA HIS A 83 8.57 -13.99 12.56
C HIS A 83 9.93 -13.29 12.42
N VAL A 84 10.79 -13.34 13.46
CA VAL A 84 12.19 -12.86 13.37
C VAL A 84 12.99 -13.76 12.43
N ARG A 85 12.86 -15.09 12.56
CA ARG A 85 13.49 -16.04 11.63
C ARG A 85 13.07 -15.80 10.18
N LEU A 86 11.79 -15.55 9.92
CA LEU A 86 11.28 -15.22 8.58
C LEU A 86 11.97 -14.00 7.97
N VAL A 87 12.20 -12.94 8.76
CA VAL A 87 12.93 -11.75 8.30
C VAL A 87 14.39 -12.06 7.99
N LEU A 88 15.07 -12.80 8.89
CA LEU A 88 16.46 -13.20 8.71
C LEU A 88 16.64 -14.08 7.47
N ASP A 89 15.76 -15.08 7.28
CA ASP A 89 15.78 -15.97 6.10
C ASP A 89 15.50 -15.20 4.80
N ALA A 90 14.52 -14.30 4.84
CA ALA A 90 14.19 -13.48 3.69
C ALA A 90 15.34 -12.57 3.26
N LEU A 91 16.21 -12.17 4.19
CA LEU A 91 17.22 -11.13 3.98
C LEU A 91 18.66 -11.61 4.15
N LYS A 92 18.91 -12.90 4.37
CA LYS A 92 20.28 -13.43 4.44
C LYS A 92 21.12 -13.05 3.22
N ASP A 93 20.51 -13.09 2.02
CA ASP A 93 21.09 -12.62 0.77
C ASP A 93 20.44 -11.31 0.32
N PRO A 94 21.22 -10.37 -0.29
CA PRO A 94 20.66 -9.14 -0.82
C PRO A 94 19.66 -9.41 -1.93
N LYS A 95 18.39 -8.98 -1.75
CA LYS A 95 17.33 -9.03 -2.73
C LYS A 95 16.38 -7.85 -2.59
N ASN A 96 15.65 -7.55 -3.66
CA ASN A 96 14.62 -6.53 -3.62
C ASN A 96 13.35 -7.12 -2.99
N ILE A 97 12.95 -6.56 -1.86
CA ILE A 97 11.81 -7.06 -1.08
C ILE A 97 10.99 -5.92 -0.47
N LEU A 98 9.69 -6.10 -0.49
CA LEU A 98 8.75 -5.31 0.27
C LEU A 98 8.35 -6.11 1.51
N ILE A 99 8.40 -5.48 2.66
CA ILE A 99 7.96 -6.05 3.94
C ILE A 99 6.85 -5.16 4.49
N ASP A 100 5.62 -5.64 4.48
CA ASP A 100 4.55 -5.02 5.25
C ASP A 100 4.35 -5.74 6.57
N LYS A 101 4.00 -4.98 7.58
CA LYS A 101 3.99 -5.49 8.93
C LYS A 101 2.90 -4.88 9.78
N SER A 102 2.41 -5.63 10.75
CA SER A 102 1.75 -5.07 11.93
C SER A 102 2.78 -4.32 12.80
N ARG A 103 2.29 -3.45 13.66
CA ARG A 103 3.13 -2.70 14.58
C ARG A 103 3.90 -3.64 15.53
N ASP A 104 5.10 -3.23 15.94
CA ASP A 104 5.94 -3.88 16.96
C ASP A 104 6.32 -5.35 16.67
N MET A 105 6.53 -5.68 15.38
CA MET A 105 6.98 -7.00 14.93
C MET A 105 8.51 -7.16 14.91
N MET A 106 9.26 -6.36 15.67
CA MET A 106 10.74 -6.36 15.71
C MET A 106 11.45 -6.27 14.33
N CYS A 107 10.71 -5.91 13.26
CA CYS A 107 11.29 -5.87 11.91
C CYS A 107 12.46 -4.89 11.79
N THR A 108 12.30 -3.67 12.34
CA THR A 108 13.35 -2.65 12.30
C THR A 108 14.59 -3.11 13.09
N TRP A 109 14.43 -3.75 14.24
CA TRP A 109 15.53 -4.35 14.99
C TRP A 109 16.24 -5.46 14.20
N SER A 110 15.47 -6.36 13.57
CA SER A 110 16.02 -7.44 12.73
C SER A 110 16.81 -6.89 11.54
N LEU A 111 16.31 -5.81 10.91
CA LEU A 111 17.06 -5.10 9.86
C LEU A 111 18.35 -4.49 10.40
N CYS A 112 18.31 -3.83 11.56
CA CYS A 112 19.52 -3.27 12.19
C CYS A 112 20.55 -4.35 12.50
N ALA A 113 20.13 -5.54 12.93
CA ALA A 113 21.03 -6.68 13.14
C ALA A 113 21.66 -7.17 11.82
N ILE A 114 20.88 -7.29 10.74
CA ILE A 114 21.40 -7.68 9.42
C ILE A 114 22.40 -6.64 8.89
N PHE A 115 22.10 -5.34 9.03
CA PHE A 115 23.02 -4.28 8.62
C PHE A 115 24.28 -4.23 9.47
N CYS A 116 24.18 -4.50 10.78
CA CYS A 116 25.33 -4.65 11.66
C CYS A 116 26.20 -5.84 11.26
N HIS A 117 25.59 -6.99 10.95
CA HIS A 117 26.28 -8.17 10.45
C HIS A 117 27.02 -7.87 9.14
N ASP A 118 26.35 -7.25 8.16
CA ASP A 118 26.99 -6.85 6.90
C ASP A 118 28.14 -5.86 7.13
N LEU A 119 27.99 -4.89 8.04
CA LEU A 119 29.05 -3.93 8.41
C LEU A 119 30.29 -4.61 9.00
N ILE A 120 30.09 -5.66 9.80
CA ILE A 120 31.19 -6.38 10.49
C ILE A 120 31.90 -7.34 9.53
N PHE A 121 31.14 -8.14 8.75
CA PHE A 121 31.65 -9.31 8.05
C PHE A 121 31.83 -9.16 6.55
N GLN A 122 31.23 -8.13 5.92
CA GLN A 122 31.35 -7.94 4.46
C GLN A 122 32.51 -6.99 4.12
N GLU A 123 33.23 -7.31 3.03
CA GLU A 123 34.31 -6.47 2.52
C GLU A 123 33.75 -5.33 1.66
N ALA A 124 34.22 -4.12 1.91
CA ALA A 124 33.94 -2.90 1.15
C ALA A 124 32.44 -2.69 0.81
N ALA A 125 31.54 -3.12 1.69
CA ALA A 125 30.11 -3.09 1.46
C ALA A 125 29.52 -1.70 1.72
N PRO A 126 29.00 -0.98 0.70
CA PRO A 126 28.23 0.24 0.88
C PRO A 126 26.79 -0.12 1.24
N LEU A 127 26.32 0.34 2.40
CA LEU A 127 24.98 0.10 2.92
C LEU A 127 24.27 1.44 3.14
N LEU A 128 22.95 1.48 2.95
CA LEU A 128 22.13 2.67 3.13
C LEU A 128 20.95 2.39 4.06
N MET A 129 20.80 3.21 5.10
CA MET A 129 19.59 3.25 5.92
C MET A 129 18.90 4.60 5.77
N ALA A 130 17.61 4.58 5.43
CA ALA A 130 16.85 5.79 5.23
C ALA A 130 15.48 5.71 5.92
N SER A 131 15.03 6.81 6.50
CA SER A 131 13.70 6.94 7.09
C SER A 131 13.11 8.32 6.83
N ARG A 132 11.89 8.57 7.28
CA ARG A 132 11.12 9.79 7.02
C ARG A 132 11.85 11.05 7.51
N ARG A 133 12.37 11.04 8.74
CA ARG A 133 13.13 12.16 9.34
C ARG A 133 14.55 11.73 9.60
N PHE A 134 15.47 12.71 9.72
CA PHE A 134 16.85 12.38 10.03
C PHE A 134 17.00 11.83 11.46
N ASP A 135 16.24 12.34 12.42
CA ASP A 135 16.24 11.85 13.79
C ASP A 135 15.77 10.38 13.90
N ASP A 136 14.90 9.92 12.99
CA ASP A 136 14.52 8.49 12.91
C ASP A 136 15.70 7.63 12.38
N VAL A 137 16.66 8.24 11.69
CA VAL A 137 17.86 7.55 11.15
C VAL A 137 19.02 7.62 12.12
N ASP A 138 19.33 8.81 12.65
CA ASP A 138 20.40 9.07 13.58
C ASP A 138 20.06 10.31 14.43
N ASP A 139 19.89 10.13 15.71
CA ASP A 139 19.46 11.17 16.65
C ASP A 139 20.60 11.76 17.49
N GLY A 140 21.87 11.33 17.27
CA GLY A 140 22.99 11.85 18.05
C GLY A 140 24.39 11.39 17.66
N GLY A 141 24.56 10.62 16.58
CA GLY A 141 25.89 10.10 16.22
C GLY A 141 26.46 9.16 17.29
N GLU A 142 27.51 9.57 17.99
CA GLU A 142 28.13 8.79 19.08
C GLU A 142 27.21 8.72 20.32
N ASP A 143 26.28 9.66 20.49
CA ASP A 143 25.32 9.70 21.60
C ASP A 143 23.90 9.25 21.16
N SER A 144 23.76 8.64 19.97
CA SER A 144 22.50 8.21 19.38
C SER A 144 21.79 7.18 20.27
N THR A 145 20.47 7.30 20.39
CA THR A 145 19.64 6.41 21.19
C THR A 145 19.11 5.22 20.38
N THR A 146 18.49 4.26 21.03
CA THR A 146 17.83 3.12 20.34
C THR A 146 16.53 3.49 19.65
N ASP A 147 16.13 4.76 19.66
CA ASP A 147 14.99 5.26 18.91
C ASP A 147 15.30 5.42 17.42
N SER A 148 16.58 5.61 17.08
CA SER A 148 17.04 5.75 15.69
C SER A 148 17.62 4.45 15.11
N LEU A 149 17.66 4.37 13.76
CA LEU A 149 18.20 3.18 13.06
C LEU A 149 19.68 2.95 13.35
N LEU A 150 20.52 3.99 13.22
CA LEU A 150 21.95 3.89 13.48
C LEU A 150 22.24 3.71 14.96
N GLY A 151 21.42 4.29 15.84
CA GLY A 151 21.49 4.05 17.28
C GLY A 151 21.26 2.58 17.63
N ARG A 152 20.28 1.90 17.01
CA ARG A 152 20.08 0.45 17.18
C ARG A 152 21.26 -0.37 16.65
N VAL A 153 21.79 -0.03 15.48
CA VAL A 153 23.00 -0.70 14.94
C VAL A 153 24.18 -0.52 15.90
N ARG A 154 24.36 0.69 16.43
CA ARG A 154 25.41 0.99 17.43
C ARG A 154 25.20 0.18 18.71
N PHE A 155 23.99 0.16 19.24
CA PHE A 155 23.64 -0.60 20.43
C PHE A 155 23.96 -2.09 20.26
N ILE A 156 23.59 -2.70 19.12
CA ILE A 156 23.95 -4.09 18.81
C ILE A 156 25.47 -4.26 18.83
N TYR A 157 26.22 -3.38 18.15
CA TYR A 157 27.68 -3.45 18.08
C TYR A 157 28.36 -3.29 19.45
N GLU A 158 27.93 -2.35 20.27
CA GLU A 158 28.50 -2.07 21.58
C GLU A 158 28.32 -3.23 22.55
N ASN A 159 27.23 -3.98 22.43
CA ASN A 159 26.96 -5.17 23.24
C ASN A 159 27.64 -6.46 22.71
N LEU A 160 28.40 -6.37 21.61
CA LEU A 160 29.17 -7.52 21.14
C LEU A 160 30.39 -7.79 22.04
N PRO A 161 30.85 -9.05 22.11
CA PRO A 161 32.09 -9.40 22.83
C PRO A 161 33.32 -8.65 22.28
N GLU A 162 34.27 -8.34 23.14
CA GLU A 162 35.49 -7.60 22.77
C GLU A 162 36.27 -8.25 21.62
N TRP A 163 36.30 -9.59 21.55
CA TRP A 163 36.98 -10.30 20.47
C TRP A 163 36.36 -10.04 19.09
N GLN A 164 35.06 -9.73 19.01
CA GLN A 164 34.41 -9.31 17.75
C GLN A 164 34.70 -7.84 17.44
N LYS A 165 34.55 -6.94 18.42
CA LYS A 165 34.82 -5.51 18.25
C LYS A 165 36.27 -5.22 17.86
N SER A 166 37.24 -5.91 18.44
CA SER A 166 38.66 -5.78 18.07
C SER A 166 38.95 -6.24 16.64
N ARG A 167 38.20 -7.22 16.13
CA ARG A 167 38.30 -7.69 14.74
C ARG A 167 37.57 -6.79 13.76
N ALA A 168 36.58 -6.02 14.19
CA ALA A 168 35.80 -5.09 13.36
C ALA A 168 35.68 -3.70 14.02
N PRO A 169 36.78 -2.96 14.23
CA PRO A 169 36.74 -1.65 14.89
C PRO A 169 36.00 -0.63 14.03
N LEU A 170 34.95 0.00 14.57
CA LEU A 170 34.16 0.99 13.88
C LEU A 170 34.69 2.41 14.08
N ARG A 171 34.39 3.27 13.10
CA ARG A 171 34.41 4.72 13.21
C ARG A 171 32.96 5.19 13.06
N ILE A 172 32.46 5.86 14.09
CA ILE A 172 31.10 6.38 14.15
C ILE A 172 31.15 7.89 13.97
N LYS A 173 30.23 8.42 13.17
CA LYS A 173 29.94 9.84 12.98
C LYS A 173 28.45 9.97 12.73
N THR A 174 27.92 11.16 12.93
CA THR A 174 26.53 11.46 12.59
C THR A 174 26.21 11.05 11.15
N GLY A 175 25.22 10.18 10.98
CA GLY A 175 24.79 9.63 9.70
C GLY A 175 25.78 8.66 9.03
N LEU A 176 26.84 8.20 9.72
CA LEU A 176 27.83 7.32 9.10
C LEU A 176 28.51 6.39 10.12
N MET A 177 28.43 5.10 9.87
CA MET A 177 29.23 4.07 10.56
C MET A 177 30.13 3.36 9.55
N ARG A 178 31.42 3.22 9.85
CA ARG A 178 32.39 2.57 8.95
C ARG A 178 33.30 1.61 9.71
N ASN A 179 33.45 0.41 9.17
CA ASN A 179 34.43 -0.55 9.62
C ASN A 179 35.83 -0.17 9.10
N LYS A 180 36.80 -0.01 10.02
CA LYS A 180 38.18 0.43 9.69
C LYS A 180 39.02 -0.64 9.00
N LYS A 181 38.61 -1.92 9.07
CA LYS A 181 39.36 -3.04 8.47
C LYS A 181 38.78 -3.43 7.11
N THR A 182 37.45 -3.60 7.02
CA THR A 182 36.80 -4.06 5.81
C THR A 182 36.38 -2.91 4.86
N GLU A 183 36.45 -1.65 5.33
CA GLU A 183 35.96 -0.47 4.64
C GLU A 183 34.45 -0.49 4.34
N ALA A 184 33.72 -1.49 4.84
CA ALA A 184 32.26 -1.48 4.79
C ALA A 184 31.70 -0.28 5.58
N TYR A 185 30.58 0.27 5.11
CA TYR A 185 29.96 1.40 5.80
C TYR A 185 28.43 1.41 5.67
N ILE A 186 27.77 1.99 6.67
CA ILE A 186 26.36 2.34 6.63
C ILE A 186 26.25 3.86 6.55
N ALA A 187 25.59 4.37 5.51
CA ALA A 187 25.19 5.77 5.42
C ALA A 187 23.73 5.91 5.86
N GLY A 188 23.47 6.88 6.72
CA GLY A 188 22.12 7.23 7.18
C GLY A 188 21.63 8.52 6.51
N ILE A 189 20.44 8.51 5.90
CA ILE A 189 19.87 9.70 5.26
C ILE A 189 18.37 9.81 5.52
N LYS A 190 17.84 11.04 5.50
CA LYS A 190 16.39 11.28 5.55
C LYS A 190 15.75 11.20 4.16
N ALA A 191 14.46 10.90 4.12
CA ALA A 191 13.66 10.95 2.91
C ALA A 191 13.55 12.39 2.38
N VAL A 192 14.03 12.58 1.16
CA VAL A 192 13.86 13.80 0.36
C VAL A 192 13.41 13.39 -1.03
N ARG A 193 13.05 14.34 -1.89
CA ARG A 193 12.76 13.99 -3.28
C ARG A 193 14.01 13.39 -3.95
N HIS A 194 13.88 12.19 -4.50
CA HIS A 194 14.98 11.42 -5.10
C HIS A 194 16.05 10.94 -4.09
N THR A 195 15.63 10.45 -2.94
CA THR A 195 16.49 9.82 -1.91
C THR A 195 17.39 8.75 -2.51
N GLY A 196 18.67 8.72 -2.12
CA GLY A 196 19.65 7.74 -2.59
C GLY A 196 20.26 8.04 -3.96
N ARG A 197 19.82 9.09 -4.67
CA ARG A 197 20.34 9.44 -5.99
C ARG A 197 21.84 9.71 -5.95
N GLY A 198 22.58 9.12 -6.88
CA GLY A 198 24.04 9.24 -7.00
C GLY A 198 24.84 8.25 -6.18
N GLY A 199 24.21 7.51 -5.25
CA GLY A 199 24.85 6.40 -4.53
C GLY A 199 24.74 5.06 -5.26
N LYS A 200 25.59 4.12 -4.88
CA LYS A 200 25.49 2.71 -5.26
C LYS A 200 25.67 1.86 -3.99
N TYR A 201 24.66 1.08 -3.66
CA TYR A 201 24.61 0.34 -2.41
C TYR A 201 24.42 -1.17 -2.66
N ARG A 202 25.08 -1.99 -1.85
CA ARG A 202 24.88 -3.43 -1.80
C ARG A 202 23.51 -3.76 -1.22
N ARG A 203 23.14 -3.04 -0.15
CA ARG A 203 21.86 -3.15 0.53
C ARG A 203 21.36 -1.76 0.92
N ALA A 204 20.07 -1.52 0.76
CA ALA A 204 19.45 -0.28 1.17
C ALA A 204 18.09 -0.57 1.82
N VAL A 205 17.79 0.08 2.93
CA VAL A 205 16.47 0.04 3.56
C VAL A 205 15.82 1.40 3.52
N ALA A 206 14.54 1.42 3.14
CA ALA A 206 13.62 2.52 3.31
C ALA A 206 12.64 2.15 4.42
N ASP A 207 12.95 2.58 5.63
CA ASP A 207 12.11 2.34 6.81
C ASP A 207 10.92 3.30 6.82
N GLU A 208 9.74 2.78 7.19
CA GLU A 208 8.45 3.50 7.16
C GLU A 208 8.16 4.14 5.79
N PHE A 209 8.52 3.43 4.70
CA PHE A 209 8.41 3.93 3.33
C PHE A 209 6.97 4.32 2.92
N GLY A 210 5.95 3.65 3.45
CA GLY A 210 4.54 3.99 3.24
C GLY A 210 4.15 5.38 3.76
N HIS A 211 5.02 6.01 4.56
CA HIS A 211 4.80 7.34 5.12
C HIS A 211 5.75 8.42 4.57
N TRP A 212 6.51 8.08 3.53
CA TRP A 212 7.45 9.02 2.92
C TRP A 212 6.75 10.00 1.98
N PRO A 213 7.19 11.28 1.95
CA PRO A 213 6.81 12.19 0.88
C PRO A 213 7.43 11.73 -0.45
N TYR A 214 6.77 12.04 -1.58
CA TYR A 214 7.27 11.74 -2.93
C TYR A 214 7.56 10.25 -3.18
N GLY A 215 6.68 9.36 -2.73
CA GLY A 215 6.88 7.90 -2.78
C GLY A 215 7.37 7.37 -4.13
N GLU A 216 6.74 7.77 -5.26
CA GLU A 216 7.13 7.35 -6.61
C GLU A 216 8.57 7.74 -6.99
N ALA A 217 8.91 9.02 -6.79
CA ALA A 217 10.24 9.53 -7.12
C ALA A 217 11.33 8.90 -6.25
N ASN A 218 10.98 8.55 -5.00
CA ASN A 218 11.87 7.86 -4.08
C ASN A 218 12.02 6.38 -4.45
N LEU A 219 10.94 5.70 -4.81
CA LEU A 219 10.99 4.32 -5.28
C LEU A 219 11.91 4.18 -6.52
N GLU A 220 11.73 5.06 -7.49
CA GLU A 220 12.55 5.09 -8.71
C GLU A 220 14.03 5.30 -8.38
N SER A 221 14.37 6.35 -7.61
CA SER A 221 15.76 6.69 -7.30
C SER A 221 16.45 5.61 -6.46
N MET A 222 15.75 5.01 -5.49
CA MET A 222 16.29 3.93 -4.68
C MET A 222 16.51 2.63 -5.46
N LYS A 223 15.64 2.29 -6.42
CA LYS A 223 15.88 1.16 -7.35
C LYS A 223 17.16 1.33 -8.17
N TYR A 224 17.47 2.56 -8.60
CA TYR A 224 18.74 2.85 -9.29
C TYR A 224 19.96 2.84 -8.36
N ALA A 225 19.79 3.26 -7.11
CA ALA A 225 20.86 3.27 -6.11
C ALA A 225 21.17 1.87 -5.56
N CYS A 226 20.16 1.00 -5.45
CA CYS A 226 20.30 -0.37 -4.96
C CYS A 226 19.50 -1.33 -5.86
N GLN A 227 20.19 -1.92 -6.86
CA GLN A 227 19.52 -2.78 -7.86
C GLN A 227 19.16 -4.17 -7.34
N ARG A 228 19.89 -4.68 -6.35
CA ARG A 228 19.72 -6.02 -5.77
C ARG A 228 19.96 -5.96 -4.26
N GLY A 229 18.95 -5.58 -3.50
CA GLY A 229 19.10 -5.45 -2.05
C GLY A 229 18.28 -4.30 -1.49
N LEU A 230 17.31 -3.78 -2.26
CA LEU A 230 16.38 -2.76 -1.82
C LEU A 230 15.29 -3.39 -0.94
N ILE A 231 15.20 -2.89 0.28
CA ILE A 231 14.21 -3.30 1.28
C ILE A 231 13.27 -2.12 1.51
N LEU A 232 11.98 -2.31 1.23
CA LEU A 232 10.93 -1.36 1.58
C LEU A 232 10.18 -1.92 2.79
N LEU A 233 10.23 -1.24 3.92
CA LEU A 233 9.55 -1.64 5.16
C LEU A 233 8.53 -0.60 5.57
N SER A 234 7.29 -1.01 5.86
CA SER A 234 6.27 -0.11 6.44
C SER A 234 5.05 -0.88 6.96
N THR A 235 4.24 -0.22 7.80
CA THR A 235 2.80 -0.50 7.89
C THR A 235 2.10 0.04 6.64
N PRO A 236 0.86 -0.39 6.30
CA PRO A 236 0.10 0.17 5.20
C PRO A 236 0.00 1.70 5.28
N PRO A 237 0.20 2.43 4.17
CA PRO A 237 0.08 3.88 4.14
C PRO A 237 -1.38 4.34 4.35
N ARG A 238 -1.55 5.58 4.79
CA ARG A 238 -2.88 6.19 4.99
C ARG A 238 -3.68 6.33 3.70
N GLU A 239 -3.00 6.40 2.58
CA GLU A 239 -3.55 6.45 1.24
C GLU A 239 -3.91 5.06 0.70
N GLY A 240 -3.66 3.98 1.47
CA GLY A 240 -3.90 2.62 1.01
C GLY A 240 -3.17 2.32 -0.30
N ARG A 241 -3.91 1.80 -1.29
CA ARG A 241 -3.38 1.49 -2.64
C ARG A 241 -3.02 2.73 -3.47
N ASN A 242 -3.39 3.94 -3.07
CA ASN A 242 -2.97 5.16 -3.77
C ASN A 242 -1.48 5.48 -3.58
N HIS A 243 -0.87 4.98 -2.52
CA HIS A 243 0.58 5.09 -2.34
C HIS A 243 1.30 3.96 -3.10
N CYS A 244 2.49 4.24 -3.65
CA CYS A 244 3.25 3.24 -4.41
C CYS A 244 3.60 1.99 -3.58
N PHE A 245 3.82 2.12 -2.27
CA PHE A 245 4.01 0.99 -1.37
C PHE A 245 2.79 0.07 -1.35
N GLY A 246 1.59 0.65 -1.21
CA GLY A 246 0.34 -0.11 -1.20
C GLY A 246 0.05 -0.79 -2.54
N ARG A 247 0.34 -0.13 -3.66
CA ARG A 247 0.25 -0.77 -4.99
C ARG A 247 1.19 -1.95 -5.13
N LEU A 248 2.47 -1.79 -4.75
CA LEU A 248 3.45 -2.88 -4.81
C LEU A 248 3.07 -4.06 -3.92
N ALA A 249 2.52 -3.80 -2.72
CA ALA A 249 2.11 -4.85 -1.79
C ALA A 249 0.90 -5.65 -2.29
N THR A 250 0.01 -5.01 -3.05
CA THR A 250 -1.23 -5.63 -3.54
C THR A 250 -1.16 -6.06 -5.01
N ASP A 251 -0.05 -5.77 -5.71
CA ASP A 251 0.15 -6.13 -7.11
C ASP A 251 0.36 -7.65 -7.26
N THR A 252 -0.41 -8.25 -8.16
CA THR A 252 -0.29 -9.67 -8.51
C THR A 252 0.94 -9.97 -9.38
N ASN A 253 1.49 -8.98 -10.08
CA ASN A 253 2.64 -9.13 -10.99
C ASN A 253 4.01 -9.09 -10.31
N LYS A 254 4.06 -9.02 -8.99
CA LYS A 254 5.24 -9.14 -8.10
C LYS A 254 6.55 -8.57 -8.68
N LEU A 255 6.63 -7.27 -8.77
CA LEU A 255 7.87 -6.56 -9.16
C LEU A 255 8.99 -6.69 -8.10
N MET A 256 8.65 -7.06 -6.87
CA MET A 256 9.55 -7.32 -5.75
C MET A 256 9.05 -8.55 -4.99
N ASP A 257 9.96 -9.25 -4.28
CA ASP A 257 9.54 -10.22 -3.28
C ASP A 257 8.69 -9.53 -2.22
N HIS A 258 7.74 -10.26 -1.63
CA HIS A 258 6.83 -9.71 -0.63
C HIS A 258 6.80 -10.62 0.60
N LEU A 259 7.00 -10.03 1.78
CA LEU A 259 6.86 -10.67 3.08
C LEU A 259 5.87 -9.87 3.92
N SER A 260 4.79 -10.49 4.34
CA SER A 260 3.78 -9.89 5.20
C SER A 260 3.89 -10.47 6.61
N LEU A 261 4.02 -9.61 7.62
CA LEU A 261 4.25 -10.00 9.01
C LEU A 261 3.08 -9.52 9.88
N HIS A 262 1.99 -10.28 9.83
CA HIS A 262 0.81 -10.04 10.64
C HIS A 262 1.08 -10.31 12.14
N TRP A 263 0.44 -9.56 13.04
CA TRP A 263 0.64 -9.68 14.50
C TRP A 263 0.40 -11.10 15.04
N THR A 264 -0.45 -11.89 14.40
CA THR A 264 -0.71 -13.30 14.77
C THR A 264 0.49 -14.23 14.65
N LEU A 265 1.54 -13.81 13.93
CA LEU A 265 2.81 -14.54 13.86
C LEU A 265 3.67 -14.37 15.11
N HIS A 266 3.32 -13.42 15.98
CA HIS A 266 4.07 -13.16 17.20
C HIS A 266 3.62 -14.13 18.30
N PRO A 267 4.53 -14.97 18.86
CA PRO A 267 4.16 -16.08 19.75
C PRO A 267 3.52 -15.66 21.08
N LEU A 268 3.71 -14.40 21.49
CA LEU A 268 3.19 -13.87 22.75
C LEU A 268 1.95 -12.99 22.57
N ARG A 269 1.37 -12.92 21.37
CA ARG A 269 0.19 -12.10 21.07
C ARG A 269 -1.01 -12.99 20.78
N GLY A 270 -2.03 -12.88 21.64
CA GLY A 270 -3.31 -13.55 21.50
C GLY A 270 -4.46 -12.55 21.48
N GLU A 271 -5.71 -13.05 21.62
CA GLU A 271 -6.91 -12.22 21.65
C GLU A 271 -6.88 -11.15 22.76
N GLU A 272 -6.42 -11.51 23.96
CA GLU A 272 -6.32 -10.56 25.08
C GLU A 272 -5.36 -9.41 24.78
N TRP A 273 -4.23 -9.71 24.10
CA TRP A 273 -3.31 -8.67 23.64
C TRP A 273 -3.98 -7.78 22.59
N TYR A 274 -4.71 -8.38 21.65
CA TYR A 274 -5.39 -7.65 20.58
C TYR A 274 -6.46 -6.70 21.12
N GLU A 275 -7.29 -7.15 22.08
CA GLU A 275 -8.29 -6.32 22.73
C GLU A 275 -7.67 -5.08 23.40
N HIS A 276 -6.51 -5.23 24.04
CA HIS A 276 -5.77 -4.11 24.61
C HIS A 276 -5.12 -3.22 23.53
N ALA A 277 -4.61 -3.81 22.47
CA ALA A 277 -3.91 -3.08 21.42
C ALA A 277 -4.86 -2.16 20.61
N ILE A 278 -6.13 -2.54 20.46
CA ILE A 278 -7.13 -1.73 19.73
C ILE A 278 -7.76 -0.63 20.58
N ASP A 279 -7.53 -0.61 21.89
CA ASP A 279 -8.13 0.39 22.77
C ASP A 279 -7.70 1.81 22.37
N GLY A 280 -8.68 2.69 22.17
CA GLY A 280 -8.46 4.06 21.72
C GLY A 280 -8.07 4.22 20.23
N MET A 281 -7.99 3.14 19.44
CA MET A 281 -7.69 3.20 18.00
C MET A 281 -8.97 3.35 17.17
N THR A 282 -8.88 4.10 16.07
CA THR A 282 -9.97 4.13 15.07
C THR A 282 -9.93 2.87 14.19
N PRO A 283 -11.06 2.49 13.53
CA PRO A 283 -11.07 1.35 12.62
C PRO A 283 -9.99 1.42 11.54
N GLU A 284 -9.70 2.61 11.01
CA GLU A 284 -8.66 2.82 10.01
C GLU A 284 -7.24 2.64 10.58
N GLN A 285 -7.05 2.99 11.86
CA GLN A 285 -5.78 2.73 12.55
C GLN A 285 -5.59 1.24 12.80
N ILE A 286 -6.63 0.54 13.27
CA ILE A 286 -6.60 -0.92 13.44
C ILE A 286 -6.27 -1.60 12.12
N ALA A 287 -6.97 -1.24 11.05
CA ALA A 287 -6.75 -1.79 9.71
C ALA A 287 -5.30 -1.59 9.24
N ARG A 288 -4.71 -0.43 9.52
CA ARG A 288 -3.35 -0.09 9.11
C ARG A 288 -2.28 -0.68 10.00
N GLU A 289 -2.40 -0.46 11.31
CA GLU A 289 -1.32 -0.75 12.26
C GLU A 289 -1.30 -2.23 12.69
N LEU A 290 -2.43 -2.92 12.63
CA LEU A 290 -2.57 -4.31 13.09
C LEU A 290 -2.92 -5.27 11.96
N GLU A 291 -3.96 -4.98 11.16
CA GLU A 291 -4.55 -5.94 10.21
C GLU A 291 -3.89 -5.94 8.82
N ILE A 292 -2.91 -5.08 8.57
CA ILE A 292 -2.24 -4.93 7.26
C ILE A 292 -3.25 -4.75 6.12
N SER A 293 -4.35 -4.04 6.38
CA SER A 293 -5.43 -3.83 5.42
C SER A 293 -5.24 -2.54 4.64
N TYR A 294 -5.03 -2.65 3.33
CA TYR A 294 -4.84 -1.48 2.47
C TYR A 294 -6.14 -0.77 2.10
N SER A 295 -7.25 -1.48 2.05
CA SER A 295 -8.57 -0.89 1.80
C SER A 295 -9.16 -0.25 3.06
N GLY A 296 -9.01 -0.89 4.20
CA GLY A 296 -9.45 -0.36 5.49
C GLY A 296 -8.59 0.81 6.01
N ALA A 297 -7.36 0.95 5.52
CA ALA A 297 -6.41 1.98 5.96
C ALA A 297 -6.74 3.41 5.47
N VAL A 298 -7.66 3.58 4.50
CA VAL A 298 -7.95 4.88 3.88
C VAL A 298 -8.70 5.79 4.84
N GLU A 299 -7.97 6.77 5.39
CA GLU A 299 -8.54 7.75 6.31
C GLU A 299 -9.47 8.74 5.57
N GLY A 300 -10.60 9.06 6.20
CA GLY A 300 -11.58 10.02 5.65
C GLY A 300 -12.37 9.50 4.46
N ARG A 301 -12.46 8.18 4.28
CA ARG A 301 -13.18 7.51 3.20
C ARG A 301 -14.63 8.01 3.11
N ILE A 302 -15.07 8.37 1.91
CA ILE A 302 -16.40 8.95 1.67
C ILE A 302 -17.45 7.86 1.53
N TYR A 303 -17.12 6.76 0.85
CA TYR A 303 -18.01 5.63 0.65
C TYR A 303 -17.72 4.49 1.64
N GLY A 304 -17.86 4.79 2.94
CA GLY A 304 -17.63 3.82 4.01
C GLY A 304 -18.57 2.61 4.00
N SER A 305 -19.69 2.69 3.25
CA SER A 305 -20.64 1.58 3.09
C SER A 305 -20.30 0.63 1.92
N PHE A 306 -19.30 0.93 1.13
CA PHE A 306 -18.79 0.02 0.10
C PHE A 306 -17.89 -1.04 0.74
N ASP A 307 -18.16 -2.29 0.48
CA ASP A 307 -17.46 -3.47 0.96
C ASP A 307 -17.10 -4.34 -0.24
N GLU A 308 -15.82 -4.64 -0.40
CA GLU A 308 -15.29 -5.40 -1.54
C GLU A 308 -15.87 -6.83 -1.58
N GLU A 309 -16.00 -7.49 -0.42
CA GLU A 309 -16.51 -8.87 -0.35
C GLU A 309 -17.99 -8.97 -0.69
N VAL A 310 -18.74 -7.87 -0.47
CA VAL A 310 -20.19 -7.83 -0.68
C VAL A 310 -20.57 -7.30 -2.06
N HIS A 311 -19.86 -6.27 -2.53
CA HIS A 311 -20.29 -5.48 -3.68
C HIS A 311 -19.51 -5.74 -4.96
N LEU A 312 -18.30 -6.39 -4.88
CA LEU A 312 -17.57 -6.84 -6.06
C LEU A 312 -18.03 -8.22 -6.46
N VAL A 313 -18.33 -8.38 -7.74
CA VAL A 313 -18.80 -9.64 -8.30
C VAL A 313 -17.86 -10.08 -9.41
N GLU A 314 -17.24 -11.26 -9.23
CA GLU A 314 -16.47 -11.91 -10.28
C GLU A 314 -17.41 -12.47 -11.36
N GLY A 315 -17.07 -12.25 -12.64
CA GLY A 315 -17.89 -12.71 -13.75
C GLY A 315 -19.20 -11.94 -13.97
N LEU A 316 -19.36 -10.77 -13.34
CA LEU A 316 -20.45 -9.87 -13.67
C LEU A 316 -20.17 -9.23 -15.04
N GLU A 317 -21.00 -9.55 -16.01
CA GLU A 317 -20.90 -9.11 -17.39
C GLU A 317 -22.19 -8.41 -17.85
N TYR A 318 -22.08 -7.72 -18.99
CA TYR A 318 -23.23 -7.12 -19.65
C TYR A 318 -24.32 -8.14 -19.95
N ASN A 319 -25.57 -7.81 -19.59
CA ASN A 319 -26.75 -8.62 -19.87
C ASN A 319 -27.64 -7.91 -20.93
N PRO A 320 -27.77 -8.44 -22.15
CA PRO A 320 -28.56 -7.78 -23.21
C PRO A 320 -30.07 -7.68 -22.91
N LYS A 321 -30.56 -8.33 -21.86
CA LYS A 321 -31.95 -8.26 -21.41
C LYS A 321 -32.22 -7.09 -20.46
N LEU A 322 -31.18 -6.45 -19.96
CA LEU A 322 -31.32 -5.27 -19.07
C LEU A 322 -31.01 -3.99 -19.83
N PRO A 323 -31.68 -2.88 -19.46
CA PRO A 323 -31.42 -1.59 -20.08
C PRO A 323 -29.99 -1.11 -19.72
N LEU A 324 -29.28 -0.65 -20.76
CA LEU A 324 -27.93 -0.11 -20.62
C LEU A 324 -27.97 1.42 -20.51
N TYR A 325 -27.26 1.94 -19.51
CA TYR A 325 -27.07 3.37 -19.27
C TYR A 325 -25.58 3.70 -19.28
N THR A 326 -25.24 4.93 -19.68
CA THR A 326 -23.90 5.47 -19.57
C THR A 326 -23.89 6.71 -18.69
N THR A 327 -22.77 6.97 -18.03
CA THR A 327 -22.56 8.19 -17.27
C THR A 327 -21.15 8.71 -17.51
N HIS A 328 -21.02 10.04 -17.60
CA HIS A 328 -19.83 10.69 -18.11
C HIS A 328 -19.35 11.78 -17.17
N ASP A 329 -18.02 11.85 -16.94
CA ASP A 329 -17.34 13.03 -16.45
C ASP A 329 -16.35 13.49 -17.51
N HIS A 330 -16.49 14.76 -17.94
CA HIS A 330 -15.81 15.28 -19.10
C HIS A 330 -14.54 16.05 -18.71
N GLY A 331 -13.43 15.71 -19.31
CA GLY A 331 -12.16 16.43 -19.14
C GLY A 331 -11.22 16.27 -20.33
N VAL A 332 -10.36 17.27 -20.54
CA VAL A 332 -9.33 17.22 -21.60
C VAL A 332 -8.24 16.20 -21.28
N ASN A 333 -7.89 16.09 -20.00
CA ASN A 333 -6.84 15.16 -19.56
C ASN A 333 -7.39 13.77 -19.27
N GLU A 334 -8.61 13.70 -18.76
CA GLU A 334 -9.27 12.46 -18.40
C GLU A 334 -10.75 12.58 -18.74
N GLU A 335 -11.21 11.73 -19.64
CA GLU A 335 -12.60 11.51 -19.98
C GLU A 335 -13.01 10.17 -19.41
N THR A 336 -14.04 10.12 -18.58
CA THR A 336 -14.49 8.86 -17.98
C THR A 336 -15.94 8.55 -18.37
N CYS A 337 -16.20 7.27 -18.66
CA CYS A 337 -17.54 6.76 -18.85
C CYS A 337 -17.73 5.47 -18.05
N VAL A 338 -18.85 5.37 -17.33
CA VAL A 338 -19.22 4.19 -16.55
C VAL A 338 -20.54 3.62 -17.07
N PHE A 339 -20.58 2.30 -17.22
CA PHE A 339 -21.72 1.59 -17.79
C PHE A 339 -22.57 0.94 -16.72
N PHE A 340 -23.86 1.29 -16.69
CA PHE A 340 -24.81 0.78 -15.71
C PHE A 340 -25.90 -0.04 -16.35
N GLN A 341 -26.30 -1.10 -15.68
CA GLN A 341 -27.55 -1.80 -15.93
C GLN A 341 -28.42 -1.79 -14.68
N ILE A 342 -29.74 -1.85 -14.87
CA ILE A 342 -30.71 -1.82 -13.76
C ILE A 342 -31.71 -2.95 -13.99
N ASP A 343 -31.92 -3.76 -12.96
CA ASP A 343 -32.94 -4.82 -12.98
C ASP A 343 -34.33 -4.32 -12.54
N ARG A 344 -35.28 -5.24 -12.46
CA ARG A 344 -36.65 -4.96 -12.08
C ARG A 344 -36.83 -4.57 -10.61
N ASP A 345 -35.89 -4.99 -9.78
CA ASP A 345 -35.86 -4.75 -8.34
C ASP A 345 -35.08 -3.48 -7.97
N ASP A 346 -34.78 -2.65 -8.99
CA ASP A 346 -33.98 -1.42 -8.88
C ASP A 346 -32.57 -1.69 -8.29
N THR A 347 -32.00 -2.85 -8.60
CA THR A 347 -30.59 -3.15 -8.30
C THR A 347 -29.72 -2.65 -9.44
N TRP A 348 -28.65 -1.96 -9.12
CA TRP A 348 -27.72 -1.37 -10.08
C TRP A 348 -26.51 -2.25 -10.25
N TYR A 349 -26.11 -2.45 -11.48
CA TYR A 349 -24.92 -3.21 -11.86
C TYR A 349 -24.00 -2.29 -12.65
N ILE A 350 -22.77 -2.09 -12.17
CA ILE A 350 -21.71 -1.42 -12.92
C ILE A 350 -20.97 -2.52 -13.66
N VAL A 351 -21.13 -2.54 -14.98
CA VAL A 351 -20.72 -3.69 -15.82
C VAL A 351 -19.47 -3.43 -16.64
N ASP A 352 -19.16 -2.14 -16.89
CA ASP A 352 -17.96 -1.76 -17.63
C ASP A 352 -17.55 -0.32 -17.34
N GLU A 353 -16.31 0.03 -17.73
CA GLU A 353 -15.76 1.38 -17.62
C GLU A 353 -14.95 1.73 -18.87
N TYR A 354 -14.88 3.02 -19.20
CA TYR A 354 -14.07 3.56 -20.28
C TYR A 354 -13.31 4.79 -19.79
N GLN A 355 -12.02 4.87 -20.13
CA GLN A 355 -11.19 6.03 -19.87
C GLN A 355 -10.56 6.53 -21.17
N GLY A 356 -10.76 7.81 -21.44
CA GLY A 356 -10.15 8.53 -22.54
C GLY A 356 -9.39 9.78 -22.07
N GLY A 357 -9.00 10.65 -22.99
CA GLY A 357 -8.23 11.86 -22.71
C GLY A 357 -6.71 11.66 -22.81
N LYS A 358 -5.95 12.73 -22.55
CA LYS A 358 -4.49 12.74 -22.72
C LYS A 358 -3.74 11.77 -21.81
N ASN A 359 -4.31 11.44 -20.66
CA ASN A 359 -3.69 10.53 -19.69
C ASN A 359 -4.09 9.06 -19.91
N SER A 360 -4.93 8.79 -20.90
CA SER A 360 -5.45 7.47 -21.21
C SER A 360 -4.53 6.68 -22.13
N THR A 361 -4.60 5.37 -22.03
CA THR A 361 -3.96 4.43 -22.98
C THR A 361 -4.84 4.14 -24.20
N SER A 362 -6.08 4.65 -24.26
CA SER A 362 -7.03 4.40 -25.35
C SER A 362 -6.63 5.03 -26.70
N GLY A 363 -5.71 6.01 -26.69
CA GLY A 363 -5.35 6.81 -27.86
C GLY A 363 -6.36 7.89 -28.23
N ALA A 364 -7.54 7.92 -27.62
CA ALA A 364 -8.57 8.93 -27.83
C ALA A 364 -8.27 10.18 -26.99
N ILE A 365 -7.81 11.24 -27.64
CA ILE A 365 -7.31 12.47 -26.97
C ILE A 365 -8.37 13.56 -26.93
N THR A 366 -9.16 13.71 -28.00
CA THR A 366 -10.18 14.76 -28.10
C THR A 366 -11.57 14.23 -27.72
N VAL A 367 -12.50 15.12 -27.41
CA VAL A 367 -13.89 14.72 -27.16
C VAL A 367 -14.50 13.98 -28.36
N TRP A 368 -14.09 14.32 -29.57
CA TRP A 368 -14.54 13.66 -30.81
C TRP A 368 -14.03 12.23 -30.88
N ASP A 369 -12.73 12.02 -30.58
CA ASP A 369 -12.11 10.71 -30.57
C ASP A 369 -12.75 9.83 -29.49
N ASN A 370 -13.04 10.39 -28.32
CA ASN A 370 -13.72 9.69 -27.23
C ASN A 370 -15.14 9.26 -27.61
N CYS A 371 -15.91 10.14 -28.30
CA CYS A 371 -17.22 9.77 -28.78
C CYS A 371 -17.18 8.65 -29.83
N GLU A 372 -16.23 8.71 -30.76
CA GLU A 372 -16.04 7.68 -31.79
C GLU A 372 -15.66 6.34 -31.12
N ALA A 373 -14.68 6.34 -30.20
CA ALA A 373 -14.26 5.15 -29.46
C ALA A 373 -15.41 4.52 -28.66
N LEU A 374 -16.24 5.34 -28.01
CA LEU A 374 -17.42 4.85 -27.29
C LEU A 374 -18.50 4.29 -28.22
N VAL A 375 -18.71 4.91 -29.39
CA VAL A 375 -19.66 4.39 -30.40
C VAL A 375 -19.16 3.04 -30.93
N ASP A 376 -17.87 2.91 -31.21
CA ASP A 376 -17.27 1.65 -31.66
C ASP A 376 -17.39 0.57 -30.57
N MET A 377 -17.01 0.86 -29.33
CA MET A 377 -17.17 -0.04 -28.19
C MET A 377 -18.62 -0.51 -28.01
N LEU A 378 -19.59 0.38 -28.10
CA LEU A 378 -21.00 0.04 -27.94
C LEU A 378 -21.58 -0.72 -29.13
N ASN A 379 -21.00 -0.60 -30.32
CA ASN A 379 -21.41 -1.34 -31.52
C ASN A 379 -20.80 -2.74 -31.58
N ASP A 380 -19.69 -2.96 -30.90
CA ASP A 380 -18.98 -4.23 -30.85
C ASP A 380 -19.52 -5.16 -29.76
N ASP A 381 -19.05 -6.43 -29.75
CA ASP A 381 -19.33 -7.41 -28.71
C ASP A 381 -18.76 -6.91 -27.35
N PRO A 382 -19.48 -7.04 -26.24
CA PRO A 382 -20.75 -7.76 -26.04
C PRO A 382 -22.01 -6.91 -26.23
N TYR A 383 -21.88 -5.60 -26.48
CA TYR A 383 -23.03 -4.68 -26.49
C TYR A 383 -23.88 -4.82 -27.75
N ASN A 384 -23.26 -4.91 -28.91
CA ASN A 384 -23.90 -5.07 -30.23
C ASN A 384 -25.05 -4.08 -30.45
N LEU A 385 -24.91 -2.82 -29.97
CA LEU A 385 -25.93 -1.79 -30.19
C LEU A 385 -25.91 -1.34 -31.63
N ILE A 386 -27.11 -0.95 -32.14
CA ILE A 386 -27.28 -0.60 -33.53
C ILE A 386 -26.58 0.72 -33.85
N ARG A 387 -25.60 0.67 -34.76
CA ARG A 387 -25.01 1.87 -35.35
C ARG A 387 -26.01 2.57 -36.26
N VAL A 388 -26.22 3.85 -36.04
CA VAL A 388 -27.06 4.73 -36.89
C VAL A 388 -26.18 5.73 -37.60
N GLN A 389 -26.74 6.48 -38.59
CA GLN A 389 -26.00 7.36 -39.50
C GLN A 389 -24.96 8.28 -38.80
N ASN A 390 -25.27 8.74 -37.60
CA ASN A 390 -24.38 9.63 -36.84
C ASN A 390 -24.22 9.19 -35.36
N GLY A 391 -24.01 7.89 -35.08
CA GLY A 391 -23.79 7.44 -33.71
C GLY A 391 -24.39 6.07 -33.39
N ILE A 392 -24.95 5.92 -32.19
CA ILE A 392 -25.44 4.67 -31.64
C ILE A 392 -26.91 4.77 -31.19
N ALA A 393 -27.68 3.70 -31.34
CA ALA A 393 -29.04 3.57 -30.84
C ALA A 393 -29.14 2.39 -29.87
N GLY A 394 -30.04 2.49 -28.88
CA GLY A 394 -30.29 1.40 -27.92
C GLY A 394 -29.91 1.72 -26.48
N LEU A 395 -29.26 2.84 -26.21
CA LEU A 395 -29.02 3.29 -24.84
C LEU A 395 -30.33 3.71 -24.17
N ALA A 396 -30.59 3.23 -22.97
CA ALA A 396 -31.75 3.59 -22.16
C ALA A 396 -31.64 5.03 -21.60
N GLY A 397 -30.42 5.52 -21.45
CA GLY A 397 -30.14 6.91 -21.08
C GLY A 397 -28.68 7.15 -20.79
N SER A 398 -28.27 8.41 -20.91
CA SER A 398 -26.91 8.86 -20.59
C SER A 398 -26.99 10.04 -19.62
N TYR A 399 -26.04 10.09 -18.68
CA TYR A 399 -25.97 11.12 -17.66
C TYR A 399 -24.57 11.73 -17.66
N GLY A 400 -24.40 12.95 -17.14
CA GLY A 400 -23.08 13.56 -17.09
C GLY A 400 -23.06 14.91 -16.39
N ASP A 401 -21.86 15.49 -16.37
CA ASP A 401 -21.60 16.76 -15.74
C ASP A 401 -22.47 17.89 -16.34
N PRO A 402 -23.18 18.67 -15.50
CA PRO A 402 -23.85 19.89 -15.94
C PRO A 402 -22.93 20.90 -16.62
N ALA A 403 -21.67 20.99 -16.21
CA ALA A 403 -20.68 21.88 -16.83
C ALA A 403 -20.39 21.51 -18.30
N GLY A 404 -20.58 20.26 -18.69
CA GLY A 404 -20.44 19.81 -20.07
C GLY A 404 -21.41 20.45 -21.08
N LYS A 405 -22.42 21.20 -20.61
CA LYS A 405 -23.31 22.02 -21.46
C LYS A 405 -22.70 23.36 -21.86
N VAL A 406 -21.71 23.84 -21.13
CA VAL A 406 -21.11 25.15 -21.37
C VAL A 406 -20.26 25.08 -22.64
N GLU A 407 -20.46 26.07 -23.52
CA GLU A 407 -19.60 26.20 -24.70
C GLU A 407 -18.15 26.49 -24.31
N ASN A 408 -17.22 25.78 -24.93
CA ASN A 408 -15.81 25.87 -24.64
C ASN A 408 -15.01 26.18 -25.89
N ILE A 409 -14.18 27.21 -25.83
CA ILE A 409 -13.31 27.63 -26.95
C ILE A 409 -12.32 26.53 -27.36
N ILE A 410 -11.92 25.66 -26.43
CA ILE A 410 -11.01 24.54 -26.70
C ILE A 410 -11.67 23.46 -27.56
N LEU A 411 -12.99 23.39 -27.56
CA LEU A 411 -13.79 22.45 -28.32
C LEU A 411 -14.29 23.12 -29.62
N GLN A 412 -13.38 23.55 -30.49
CA GLN A 412 -13.79 24.07 -31.79
C GLN A 412 -14.37 22.95 -32.66
N THR A 413 -15.36 23.31 -33.52
CA THR A 413 -15.96 22.36 -34.46
C THR A 413 -14.90 21.84 -35.44
N ARG A 414 -14.92 20.53 -35.75
CA ARG A 414 -13.97 19.90 -36.74
C ARG A 414 -14.08 20.51 -38.15
N ARG A 415 -15.14 21.26 -38.46
CA ARG A 415 -15.29 21.97 -39.75
C ARG A 415 -14.56 23.30 -39.69
N SER A 416 -13.47 23.39 -40.41
CA SER A 416 -12.51 24.50 -40.41
C SER A 416 -13.04 25.89 -40.80
N ASP A 417 -14.28 25.99 -41.32
CA ASP A 417 -14.82 27.26 -41.82
C ASP A 417 -15.71 28.01 -40.81
N ASP A 418 -16.16 27.36 -39.77
CA ASP A 418 -16.98 27.97 -38.74
C ASP A 418 -16.24 28.00 -37.41
N ASN A 419 -15.68 29.14 -37.05
CA ASN A 419 -15.04 29.42 -35.74
C ASN A 419 -16.08 29.36 -34.59
N LYS A 420 -16.98 28.37 -34.58
CA LYS A 420 -18.03 28.18 -33.59
C LYS A 420 -17.53 27.34 -32.44
N THR A 421 -17.77 27.85 -31.25
CA THR A 421 -17.60 27.08 -30.01
C THR A 421 -18.63 25.96 -29.92
N THR A 422 -18.32 24.87 -29.28
CA THR A 422 -19.23 23.77 -28.99
C THR A 422 -19.09 23.31 -27.54
N SER A 423 -20.03 22.49 -27.08
CA SER A 423 -19.98 21.91 -25.74
C SER A 423 -19.78 20.40 -25.80
N TYR A 424 -19.30 19.79 -24.74
CA TYR A 424 -19.19 18.33 -24.63
C TYR A 424 -20.54 17.65 -24.96
N HIS A 425 -21.62 18.10 -24.33
CA HIS A 425 -22.94 17.54 -24.58
C HIS A 425 -23.39 17.69 -26.05
N ALA A 426 -23.01 18.76 -26.72
CA ALA A 426 -23.36 18.96 -28.14
C ALA A 426 -22.60 17.94 -29.03
N VAL A 427 -21.33 17.67 -28.74
CA VAL A 427 -20.55 16.66 -29.47
C VAL A 427 -21.14 15.27 -29.25
N TYR A 428 -21.39 14.87 -28.01
CA TYR A 428 -22.01 13.57 -27.69
C TYR A 428 -23.40 13.42 -28.33
N ASN A 429 -24.18 14.50 -28.37
CA ASN A 429 -25.51 14.49 -29.01
C ASN A 429 -25.42 14.28 -30.53
N GLN A 430 -24.36 14.75 -31.20
CA GLN A 430 -24.11 14.45 -32.62
C GLN A 430 -23.89 12.96 -32.86
N HIS A 431 -23.37 12.23 -31.87
CA HIS A 431 -23.19 10.77 -31.87
C HIS A 431 -24.40 10.02 -31.29
N ASN A 432 -25.54 10.71 -31.18
CA ASN A 432 -26.80 10.19 -30.61
C ASN A 432 -26.72 9.73 -29.14
N ILE A 433 -25.70 10.15 -28.43
CA ILE A 433 -25.56 9.94 -26.98
C ILE A 433 -26.11 11.18 -26.26
N LYS A 434 -27.39 11.14 -25.88
CA LYS A 434 -28.10 12.28 -25.31
C LYS A 434 -27.89 12.39 -23.82
N ILE A 435 -26.90 13.19 -23.41
CA ILE A 435 -26.54 13.36 -22.02
C ILE A 435 -27.53 14.23 -21.26
N ARG A 436 -28.10 13.68 -20.20
CA ARG A 436 -28.95 14.36 -19.23
C ARG A 436 -28.11 14.78 -18.03
N SER A 437 -28.23 16.01 -17.58
CA SER A 437 -27.49 16.52 -16.43
C SER A 437 -28.36 17.37 -15.53
N LYS A 438 -28.05 17.36 -14.25
CA LYS A 438 -28.75 18.14 -13.22
C LYS A 438 -27.76 18.62 -12.17
N TYR A 439 -27.86 19.91 -11.83
CA TYR A 439 -27.14 20.46 -10.69
C TYR A 439 -27.68 19.90 -9.37
N SER A 440 -26.80 19.49 -8.48
CA SER A 440 -27.11 19.07 -7.12
C SER A 440 -25.92 19.35 -6.22
N LYS A 441 -26.16 19.35 -4.91
CA LYS A 441 -25.05 19.37 -3.96
C LYS A 441 -24.25 18.07 -4.07
N TRP A 442 -22.95 18.18 -3.93
CA TRP A 442 -22.05 17.04 -3.98
C TRP A 442 -22.46 15.90 -3.02
N LEU A 443 -22.86 16.24 -1.78
CA LEU A 443 -23.27 15.27 -0.77
C LEU A 443 -24.54 14.48 -1.14
N ASP A 444 -25.44 15.04 -1.97
CA ASP A 444 -26.70 14.36 -2.32
C ASP A 444 -26.40 13.03 -3.06
N GLY A 445 -25.49 13.06 -4.04
CA GLY A 445 -25.10 11.86 -4.78
C GLY A 445 -24.34 10.86 -3.90
N VAL A 446 -23.49 11.36 -3.00
CA VAL A 446 -22.77 10.53 -2.03
C VAL A 446 -23.73 9.78 -1.10
N GLN A 447 -24.75 10.46 -0.59
CA GLN A 447 -25.76 9.85 0.28
C GLN A 447 -26.56 8.76 -0.44
N ILE A 448 -26.98 9.02 -1.67
CA ILE A 448 -27.72 8.03 -2.50
C ILE A 448 -26.90 6.76 -2.67
N LEU A 449 -25.62 6.89 -3.03
CA LEU A 449 -24.72 5.75 -3.26
C LEU A 449 -24.45 4.97 -1.98
N ASN A 450 -24.14 5.65 -0.86
CA ASN A 450 -23.94 4.98 0.43
C ASN A 450 -25.20 4.24 0.90
N ASP A 451 -26.41 4.81 0.71
CA ASP A 451 -27.67 4.12 1.03
C ASP A 451 -27.85 2.85 0.16
N ARG A 452 -27.52 2.92 -1.13
CA ARG A 452 -27.60 1.77 -2.02
C ARG A 452 -26.61 0.66 -1.64
N PHE A 453 -25.38 1.01 -1.26
CA PHE A 453 -24.42 0.04 -0.75
C PHE A 453 -24.94 -0.63 0.53
N LYS A 454 -25.41 0.14 1.53
CA LYS A 454 -26.00 -0.41 2.75
C LYS A 454 -27.15 -1.40 2.47
N ARG A 455 -27.97 -1.11 1.47
CA ARG A 455 -29.12 -1.96 1.09
C ARG A 455 -28.72 -3.10 0.12
N ARG A 456 -27.47 -3.23 -0.24
CA ARG A 456 -26.98 -4.20 -1.24
C ARG A 456 -27.72 -4.08 -2.58
N LYS A 457 -27.91 -2.83 -3.05
CA LYS A 457 -28.61 -2.47 -4.28
C LYS A 457 -27.69 -1.91 -5.37
N ILE A 458 -26.38 -2.12 -5.22
CA ILE A 458 -25.37 -1.79 -6.21
C ILE A 458 -24.26 -2.83 -6.16
N PHE A 459 -23.89 -3.36 -7.33
CA PHE A 459 -22.85 -4.35 -7.52
C PHE A 459 -21.94 -3.90 -8.67
N ILE A 460 -20.67 -4.26 -8.60
CA ILE A 460 -19.63 -3.80 -9.52
C ILE A 460 -18.88 -5.00 -10.07
N SER A 461 -18.65 -5.04 -11.38
CA SER A 461 -17.82 -6.03 -12.02
C SER A 461 -16.37 -5.89 -11.57
N LYS A 462 -15.85 -6.90 -10.87
CA LYS A 462 -14.48 -6.88 -10.36
C LYS A 462 -13.45 -6.78 -11.49
N ASN A 463 -13.70 -7.49 -12.58
CA ASN A 463 -12.74 -7.61 -13.67
C ASN A 463 -12.86 -6.49 -14.72
N LYS A 464 -14.08 -5.95 -14.92
CA LYS A 464 -14.36 -4.96 -15.97
C LYS A 464 -14.34 -3.52 -15.49
N CYS A 465 -14.40 -3.28 -14.17
CA CYS A 465 -14.48 -1.94 -13.58
C CYS A 465 -13.41 -1.69 -12.51
N PRO A 466 -12.12 -1.99 -12.79
CA PRO A 466 -11.05 -1.85 -11.78
C PRO A 466 -10.90 -0.41 -11.28
N SER A 467 -10.96 0.59 -12.15
CA SER A 467 -10.80 1.98 -11.76
C SER A 467 -11.98 2.50 -10.92
N VAL A 468 -13.20 2.08 -11.26
CA VAL A 468 -14.40 2.49 -10.52
C VAL A 468 -14.39 1.94 -9.10
N TRP A 469 -14.14 0.63 -8.91
CA TRP A 469 -14.21 0.09 -7.56
C TRP A 469 -13.00 0.53 -6.70
N GLU A 470 -11.82 0.68 -7.28
CA GLU A 470 -10.69 1.29 -6.58
C GLU A 470 -10.99 2.74 -6.18
N ALA A 471 -11.66 3.51 -7.05
CA ALA A 471 -12.08 4.85 -6.71
C ALA A 471 -13.05 4.86 -5.52
N PHE A 472 -13.99 3.92 -5.39
CA PHE A 472 -14.85 3.81 -4.20
C PHE A 472 -14.08 3.58 -2.89
N ILE A 473 -12.96 2.86 -2.94
CA ILE A 473 -12.08 2.64 -1.79
C ILE A 473 -11.32 3.92 -1.43
N HIS A 474 -10.77 4.59 -2.43
CA HIS A 474 -9.76 5.65 -2.25
C HIS A 474 -10.32 7.06 -2.25
N TYR A 475 -11.60 7.25 -2.61
CA TYR A 475 -12.26 8.55 -2.58
C TYR A 475 -12.45 9.01 -1.13
N ARG A 476 -11.71 10.05 -0.75
CA ARG A 476 -11.58 10.50 0.63
C ARG A 476 -11.72 12.00 0.75
N ARG A 477 -12.10 12.47 1.94
CA ARG A 477 -12.14 13.89 2.28
C ARG A 477 -10.74 14.46 2.40
N ALA A 478 -10.57 15.69 1.99
CA ALA A 478 -9.32 16.41 2.21
C ALA A 478 -9.12 16.68 3.70
N ARG A 479 -7.87 16.55 4.17
CA ARG A 479 -7.52 16.83 5.55
C ARG A 479 -7.65 18.33 5.83
N ASN A 480 -8.10 18.67 7.03
CA ASN A 480 -8.22 20.06 7.43
C ASN A 480 -6.83 20.69 7.61
N PRO A 481 -6.48 21.77 6.90
CA PRO A 481 -5.16 22.39 7.01
C PRO A 481 -4.85 22.92 8.42
N LYS A 482 -5.87 23.13 9.26
CA LYS A 482 -5.72 23.62 10.64
C LYS A 482 -5.40 22.51 11.64
N ASP A 483 -5.36 21.26 11.19
CA ASP A 483 -5.12 20.06 12.02
C ASP A 483 -6.02 20.02 13.29
N ASP A 484 -7.27 20.48 13.17
CA ASP A 484 -8.23 20.50 14.26
C ASP A 484 -8.68 19.06 14.60
N PRO A 485 -8.38 18.55 15.79
CA PRO A 485 -8.77 17.19 16.16
C PRO A 485 -10.29 16.96 16.17
N LYS A 486 -11.08 18.02 16.34
CA LYS A 486 -12.57 17.93 16.34
C LYS A 486 -13.13 17.91 14.93
N GLN A 487 -12.39 18.41 13.96
CA GLN A 487 -12.77 18.41 12.54
C GLN A 487 -11.55 18.07 11.66
N PRO A 488 -11.08 16.82 11.68
CA PRO A 488 -9.85 16.43 10.99
C PRO A 488 -9.94 16.52 9.47
N TYR A 489 -11.15 16.53 8.91
CA TYR A 489 -11.40 16.56 7.47
C TYR A 489 -12.29 17.73 7.06
N THR A 490 -12.10 18.20 5.83
CA THR A 490 -12.98 19.18 5.17
C THR A 490 -14.22 18.49 4.59
N ASP A 491 -15.21 19.30 4.17
CA ASP A 491 -16.38 18.79 3.46
C ASP A 491 -16.11 18.52 1.97
N SER A 492 -14.90 18.73 1.50
CA SER A 492 -14.50 18.54 0.12
C SER A 492 -13.62 17.29 -0.05
N PRO A 493 -13.73 16.56 -1.17
CA PRO A 493 -12.84 15.45 -1.45
C PRO A 493 -11.43 15.94 -1.80
N VAL A 494 -10.45 15.04 -1.66
CA VAL A 494 -9.13 15.23 -2.26
C VAL A 494 -9.29 15.23 -3.77
N LYS A 495 -8.68 16.20 -4.45
CA LYS A 495 -8.70 16.25 -5.92
C LYS A 495 -7.56 15.41 -6.49
N ASP A 496 -7.88 14.19 -6.84
CA ASP A 496 -6.99 13.23 -7.48
C ASP A 496 -7.74 12.44 -8.57
N TRP A 497 -7.13 11.39 -9.10
CA TRP A 497 -7.73 10.56 -10.17
C TRP A 497 -9.10 9.96 -9.80
N THR A 498 -9.41 9.77 -8.53
CA THR A 498 -10.68 9.20 -8.07
C THR A 498 -11.87 10.11 -8.34
N ASN A 499 -11.65 11.42 -8.46
CA ASN A 499 -12.73 12.39 -8.66
C ASN A 499 -13.53 12.12 -9.92
N HIS A 500 -12.86 11.90 -11.06
CA HIS A 500 -13.53 11.72 -12.35
C HIS A 500 -14.48 10.52 -12.33
N TRP A 501 -14.03 9.39 -11.77
CA TRP A 501 -14.86 8.19 -11.64
C TRP A 501 -16.03 8.40 -10.70
N MET A 502 -15.78 9.00 -9.53
CA MET A 502 -16.82 9.22 -8.52
C MET A 502 -17.81 10.29 -8.95
N ASP A 503 -17.39 11.30 -9.69
CA ASP A 503 -18.28 12.31 -10.25
C ASP A 503 -19.16 11.71 -11.35
N ALA A 504 -18.62 10.88 -12.24
CA ALA A 504 -19.40 10.15 -13.23
C ALA A 504 -20.49 9.29 -12.56
N VAL A 505 -20.13 8.45 -11.59
CA VAL A 505 -21.09 7.60 -10.85
C VAL A 505 -22.12 8.44 -10.10
N ARG A 506 -21.73 9.55 -9.51
CA ARG A 506 -22.62 10.48 -8.80
C ARG A 506 -23.64 11.14 -9.73
N TYR A 507 -23.25 11.54 -10.95
CA TYR A 507 -24.19 12.10 -11.94
C TYR A 507 -25.27 11.09 -12.30
N PHE A 508 -24.94 9.82 -12.43
CA PHE A 508 -25.92 8.75 -12.62
C PHE A 508 -26.91 8.68 -11.45
N ALA A 509 -26.38 8.62 -10.21
CA ALA A 509 -27.19 8.50 -9.00
C ALA A 509 -28.22 9.64 -8.88
N ILE A 510 -27.78 10.88 -9.10
CA ILE A 510 -28.64 12.07 -9.05
C ILE A 510 -29.64 12.07 -10.18
N GLY A 511 -29.20 11.83 -11.41
CA GLY A 511 -30.04 11.86 -12.59
C GLY A 511 -31.14 10.80 -12.53
N ARG A 512 -30.81 9.60 -12.07
CA ARG A 512 -31.74 8.48 -11.97
C ARG A 512 -32.81 8.68 -10.89
N THR A 513 -32.39 9.10 -9.69
CA THR A 513 -33.30 9.31 -8.56
C THR A 513 -34.31 10.43 -8.82
N THR A 514 -33.86 11.50 -9.47
CA THR A 514 -34.74 12.61 -9.82
C THR A 514 -35.79 12.21 -10.85
N LEU A 515 -35.43 11.40 -11.84
CA LEU A 515 -36.40 10.92 -12.86
C LEU A 515 -37.44 9.98 -12.23
N ALA A 516 -37.05 9.15 -11.26
CA ALA A 516 -37.97 8.29 -10.52
C ALA A 516 -38.98 9.12 -9.71
N ALA A 517 -38.53 10.18 -9.04
CA ALA A 517 -39.39 11.10 -8.28
C ALA A 517 -40.32 11.91 -9.18
N ALA A 518 -39.82 12.44 -10.33
CA ALA A 518 -40.63 13.21 -11.28
C ALA A 518 -41.70 12.37 -12.00
N ARG A 519 -41.51 11.06 -12.12
CA ARG A 519 -42.50 10.13 -12.71
C ARG A 519 -43.53 9.63 -11.69
N GLY A 520 -43.59 10.22 -10.51
CA GLY A 520 -44.58 9.97 -9.47
C GLY A 520 -44.66 8.52 -9.04
N GLY A 521 -43.66 8.04 -8.32
CA GLY A 521 -43.69 6.87 -7.42
C GLY A 521 -44.51 5.61 -7.79
N SER A 522 -44.99 5.43 -9.01
CA SER A 522 -45.79 4.27 -9.35
C SER A 522 -45.00 3.26 -10.15
N GLN A 523 -44.69 2.14 -9.52
CA GLN A 523 -44.16 0.91 -10.13
C GLN A 523 -45.01 0.39 -11.31
N ALA A 524 -46.17 0.95 -11.54
CA ALA A 524 -47.14 0.50 -12.54
C ALA A 524 -46.80 0.90 -13.99
N LYS A 525 -46.00 1.95 -14.24
CA LYS A 525 -45.74 2.45 -15.62
C LYS A 525 -44.55 1.82 -16.33
N TYR A 526 -43.69 1.09 -15.64
CA TYR A 526 -42.56 0.37 -16.28
C TYR A 526 -43.02 -0.89 -17.05
N ARG A 527 -44.26 -1.33 -16.88
CA ARG A 527 -44.84 -2.51 -17.58
C ARG A 527 -45.14 -2.28 -19.06
N GLN A 528 -45.16 -1.04 -19.56
CA GLN A 528 -45.68 -0.76 -20.91
C GLN A 528 -44.63 -0.48 -22.00
N GLU A 529 -43.35 -0.23 -21.68
CA GLU A 529 -42.36 0.13 -22.71
C GLU A 529 -41.42 -1.01 -23.15
N TYR A 530 -41.47 -2.17 -22.49
CA TYR A 530 -40.67 -3.33 -22.90
C TYR A 530 -41.55 -4.56 -23.09
N ARG A 531 -42.00 -4.77 -24.32
CA ARG A 531 -42.55 -6.07 -24.77
C ARG A 531 -41.45 -6.80 -25.53
N PRO A 532 -40.83 -7.90 -24.97
CA PRO A 532 -40.03 -8.79 -25.79
C PRO A 532 -40.98 -9.58 -26.71
N SER A 533 -40.76 -9.51 -28.01
CA SER A 533 -41.33 -10.44 -28.96
C SER A 533 -40.60 -11.80 -28.80
N GLY A 534 -41.35 -12.83 -28.44
CA GLY A 534 -40.91 -14.22 -28.63
C GLY A 534 -40.58 -14.99 -27.38
N ARG A 535 -41.34 -16.05 -27.19
CA ARG A 535 -41.18 -17.13 -26.21
C ARG A 535 -39.79 -17.75 -26.25
N THR A 536 -39.14 -17.87 -25.10
CA THR A 536 -38.55 -19.13 -24.60
C THR A 536 -38.03 -18.90 -23.19
N GLY A 537 -38.45 -19.75 -22.28
CA GLY A 537 -38.04 -19.71 -20.89
C GLY A 537 -36.57 -20.16 -20.74
N CYS A 538 -35.81 -19.41 -19.95
CA CYS A 538 -34.62 -19.90 -19.32
C CYS A 538 -34.60 -19.37 -17.89
N MET A 539 -34.44 -20.31 -16.96
CA MET A 539 -34.34 -20.09 -15.52
C MET A 539 -33.10 -19.26 -15.19
N TYR A 540 -33.25 -18.32 -14.28
CA TYR A 540 -32.12 -17.69 -13.61
C TYR A 540 -31.37 -18.71 -12.75
N PRO A 541 -30.06 -18.62 -12.61
CA PRO A 541 -29.36 -19.38 -11.58
C PRO A 541 -29.83 -18.85 -10.22
N THR A 542 -30.48 -19.73 -9.48
CA THR A 542 -30.83 -19.57 -8.08
C THR A 542 -29.54 -19.38 -7.30
N MET A 543 -29.40 -18.25 -6.57
CA MET A 543 -28.34 -18.09 -5.59
C MET A 543 -28.37 -19.29 -4.64
N VAL A 544 -27.29 -20.05 -4.64
CA VAL A 544 -27.04 -21.09 -3.66
C VAL A 544 -26.88 -20.40 -2.31
N ARG A 545 -27.86 -20.58 -1.43
CA ARG A 545 -27.69 -20.31 0.00
C ARG A 545 -26.60 -21.24 0.52
N MET A 546 -25.44 -20.72 0.82
CA MET A 546 -24.51 -21.42 1.68
C MET A 546 -25.12 -21.45 3.08
N GLY A 547 -25.59 -22.63 3.46
CA GLY A 547 -26.05 -22.91 4.80
C GLY A 547 -24.88 -22.95 5.75
N ASN A 548 -25.06 -22.32 6.90
CA ASN A 548 -24.25 -22.50 8.11
C ASN A 548 -24.07 -24.00 8.40
N LYS A 549 -22.82 -24.42 8.49
CA LYS A 549 -22.35 -25.39 9.48
C LYS A 549 -20.99 -24.96 9.98
#